data_ebc9904752fae2c8648b6d7cd047e220
#
_entry.id   ebc9904752fae2c8648b6d7cd047e220
#
_cell.length_a   1.000
_cell.length_b   1.000
_cell.length_c   1.000
_cell.angle_alpha   90.00
_cell.angle_beta   90.00
_cell.angle_gamma   90.00
#
_symmetry.space_group_name_H-M   'P 1'
#
loop_
_entity.id
_entity.type
_entity.pdbx_description
1 polymer ?
#
loop_
_entity_poly.entity_id
_entity_poly.type
_entity_poly.pdbx_seq_one_letter_code
_entity_poly.pdbx_strand_id
1 'polypeptide(L)'
;LLTVFGDCPDHSRERLIDEFNYVKSKDSTRPLIVNRSNNAVPSWPINEPRADKVGAAVYKRVWDKTVTKRNFEYPLPEWFYSFLAGGTELTTGRESIIHELQTESWLPENVGYDMRDAPINKLYDTFSPEILPSRIEYGVNTGIRTIDLWGVEWWFQMKEKRNAPELWDTAKTELAKYR
;
A
#
# COMPACT_ATOMS: atom_id res chain seq x y z
N LEU A 1 -14.34 0.05 0.15
CA LEU A 1 -13.02 -0.60 0.16
C LEU A 1 -13.15 -1.95 0.84
N LEU A 2 -13.05 -3.04 0.10
CA LEU A 2 -12.95 -4.37 0.71
C LEU A 2 -11.48 -4.79 0.65
N THR A 3 -10.79 -4.63 1.74
CA THR A 3 -9.43 -5.19 1.90
C THR A 3 -9.59 -6.56 2.53
N VAL A 4 -9.31 -7.61 1.76
CA VAL A 4 -9.35 -8.99 2.28
C VAL A 4 -7.95 -9.32 2.80
N PHE A 5 -7.77 -9.30 4.10
CA PHE A 5 -6.55 -9.78 4.75
C PHE A 5 -6.59 -11.30 4.94
N GLY A 6 -5.47 -11.96 4.68
CA GLY A 6 -5.30 -13.38 4.44
C GLY A 6 -5.57 -14.37 5.58
N ASP A 7 -6.24 -13.99 6.67
CA ASP A 7 -6.48 -14.87 7.82
C ASP A 7 -7.96 -15.27 8.02
N CYS A 8 -8.84 -14.94 7.08
CA CYS A 8 -10.20 -15.44 7.12
C CYS A 8 -10.29 -16.83 6.47
N PRO A 9 -10.85 -17.83 7.14
CA PRO A 9 -10.90 -19.21 6.64
C PRO A 9 -11.79 -19.43 5.41
N ASP A 10 -12.55 -18.43 4.96
CA ASP A 10 -13.55 -18.53 3.89
C ASP A 10 -13.22 -17.71 2.65
N HIS A 11 -11.96 -17.70 2.22
CA HIS A 11 -11.56 -16.99 0.99
C HIS A 11 -11.76 -17.86 -0.23
N SER A 12 -12.98 -17.89 -0.75
CA SER A 12 -13.18 -18.42 -2.10
C SER A 12 -13.32 -17.27 -3.11
N ARG A 13 -12.92 -17.57 -4.34
CA ARG A 13 -13.13 -16.65 -5.46
C ARG A 13 -14.62 -16.37 -5.68
N GLU A 14 -15.45 -17.37 -5.47
CA GLU A 14 -16.91 -17.28 -5.58
C GLU A 14 -17.47 -16.29 -4.56
N ARG A 15 -17.03 -16.36 -3.31
CA ARG A 15 -17.45 -15.43 -2.26
C ARG A 15 -17.04 -13.99 -2.60
N LEU A 16 -15.84 -13.76 -3.10
CA LEU A 16 -15.40 -12.43 -3.53
C LEU A 16 -16.28 -11.88 -4.66
N ILE A 17 -16.68 -12.74 -5.61
CA ILE A 17 -17.62 -12.37 -6.68
C ILE A 17 -18.98 -11.96 -6.10
N ASP A 18 -19.50 -12.73 -5.14
CA ASP A 18 -20.78 -12.44 -4.50
C ASP A 18 -20.73 -11.13 -3.71
N GLU A 19 -19.64 -10.85 -3.02
CA GLU A 19 -19.41 -9.59 -2.32
C GLU A 19 -19.37 -8.41 -3.31
N PHE A 20 -18.67 -8.51 -4.43
CA PHE A 20 -18.67 -7.48 -5.46
C PHE A 20 -20.06 -7.26 -6.07
N ASN A 21 -20.79 -8.33 -6.37
CA ASN A 21 -22.16 -8.24 -6.86
C ASN A 21 -23.07 -7.57 -5.84
N TYR A 22 -22.94 -7.93 -4.56
CA TYR A 22 -23.72 -7.31 -3.49
C TYR A 22 -23.43 -5.82 -3.37
N VAL A 23 -22.15 -5.40 -3.33
CA VAL A 23 -21.79 -3.98 -3.25
C VAL A 23 -22.31 -3.22 -4.47
N LYS A 24 -22.13 -3.75 -5.68
CA LYS A 24 -22.67 -3.14 -6.93
C LYS A 24 -24.20 -3.08 -6.95
N SER A 25 -24.90 -3.99 -6.30
CA SER A 25 -26.36 -3.93 -6.16
C SER A 25 -26.83 -2.78 -5.25
N LYS A 26 -25.95 -2.31 -4.33
CA LYS A 26 -26.23 -1.18 -3.44
C LYS A 26 -25.76 0.16 -4.03
N ASP A 27 -24.61 0.14 -4.69
CA ASP A 27 -24.05 1.31 -5.36
C ASP A 27 -23.35 0.91 -6.66
N SER A 28 -24.02 1.06 -7.78
CA SER A 28 -23.49 0.76 -9.11
C SER A 28 -22.58 1.86 -9.65
N THR A 29 -22.53 3.02 -9.00
CA THR A 29 -21.87 4.22 -9.54
C THR A 29 -20.38 4.30 -9.21
N ARG A 30 -19.98 3.77 -8.05
CA ARG A 30 -18.58 3.82 -7.63
C ARG A 30 -17.79 2.63 -8.16
N PRO A 31 -16.54 2.87 -8.61
CA PRO A 31 -15.68 1.77 -9.01
C PRO A 31 -15.29 0.93 -7.79
N LEU A 32 -15.20 -0.39 -7.99
CA LEU A 32 -14.67 -1.33 -7.01
C LEU A 32 -13.20 -1.57 -7.30
N ILE A 33 -12.40 -1.52 -6.24
CA ILE A 33 -10.96 -1.80 -6.28
C ILE A 33 -10.72 -3.11 -5.54
N VAL A 34 -9.99 -4.03 -6.16
CA VAL A 34 -9.42 -5.16 -5.46
C VAL A 34 -7.94 -4.87 -5.20
N ASN A 35 -7.51 -4.97 -3.95
CA ASN A 35 -6.13 -4.73 -3.57
C ASN A 35 -5.35 -6.04 -3.45
N ARG A 36 -4.12 -6.05 -3.96
CA ARG A 36 -3.18 -7.15 -3.89
C ARG A 36 -1.97 -6.79 -3.05
N SER A 37 -1.65 -7.61 -2.08
CA SER A 37 -0.44 -7.44 -1.28
C SER A 37 0.83 -7.79 -2.07
N ASN A 38 1.99 -7.32 -1.63
CA ASN A 38 3.29 -7.66 -2.19
C ASN A 38 3.50 -9.18 -2.31
N ASN A 39 3.01 -9.96 -1.36
CA ASN A 39 3.17 -11.40 -1.36
C ASN A 39 2.37 -12.09 -2.47
N ALA A 40 1.35 -11.42 -3.01
CA ALA A 40 0.53 -11.93 -4.10
C ALA A 40 0.92 -11.36 -5.47
N VAL A 41 1.98 -10.55 -5.54
CA VAL A 41 2.46 -9.92 -6.78
C VAL A 41 2.64 -10.91 -7.94
N PRO A 42 3.20 -12.13 -7.77
CA PRO A 42 3.31 -13.08 -8.87
C PRO A 42 1.97 -13.57 -9.43
N SER A 43 0.88 -13.49 -8.66
CA SER A 43 -0.47 -13.84 -9.11
C SER A 43 -1.30 -12.64 -9.55
N TRP A 44 -0.73 -11.46 -9.46
CA TRP A 44 -1.34 -10.21 -9.95
C TRP A 44 -1.56 -10.39 -11.46
N PRO A 45 -2.22 -10.12 -12.17
CA PRO A 45 -3.21 -9.88 -13.18
C PRO A 45 -4.21 -11.01 -13.45
N ILE A 46 -3.99 -12.21 -12.97
CA ILE A 46 -4.67 -13.40 -13.54
C ILE A 46 -6.02 -13.73 -12.87
N ASN A 47 -6.30 -13.24 -11.66
CA ASN A 47 -7.36 -13.81 -10.84
C ASN A 47 -8.43 -12.85 -10.29
N GLU A 48 -8.56 -11.64 -10.84
CA GLU A 48 -9.50 -10.69 -10.29
C GLU A 48 -10.83 -10.69 -11.03
N PRO A 49 -11.86 -11.32 -10.47
CA PRO A 49 -13.02 -11.68 -11.29
C PRO A 49 -13.90 -10.50 -11.70
N ARG A 50 -14.01 -9.43 -10.91
CA ARG A 50 -15.03 -8.39 -11.18
C ARG A 50 -14.73 -6.99 -10.66
N ALA A 51 -13.54 -6.73 -10.17
CA ALA A 51 -13.15 -5.38 -9.81
C ALA A 51 -13.08 -4.46 -11.03
N ASP A 52 -13.40 -3.22 -10.87
CA ASP A 52 -13.25 -2.21 -11.92
C ASP A 52 -11.79 -1.79 -12.08
N LYS A 53 -11.04 -1.78 -10.97
CA LYS A 53 -9.61 -1.49 -10.93
C LYS A 53 -8.86 -2.50 -10.08
N VAL A 54 -7.58 -2.67 -10.37
CA VAL A 54 -6.67 -3.54 -9.60
C VAL A 54 -5.71 -2.67 -8.81
N GLY A 55 -5.77 -2.77 -7.48
CA GLY A 55 -4.87 -2.10 -6.57
C GLY A 55 -3.66 -2.95 -6.23
N ALA A 56 -2.49 -2.33 -6.14
CA ALA A 56 -1.27 -2.94 -5.63
C ALA A 56 -0.90 -2.33 -4.28
N ALA A 57 -0.60 -3.17 -3.30
CA ALA A 57 0.08 -2.75 -2.09
C ALA A 57 1.60 -2.84 -2.31
N VAL A 58 2.25 -1.68 -2.27
CA VAL A 58 3.69 -1.54 -2.56
C VAL A 58 4.43 -1.23 -1.28
N TYR A 59 4.84 -2.29 -0.58
CA TYR A 59 5.62 -2.20 0.64
C TYR A 59 7.08 -2.53 0.35
N LYS A 60 7.93 -1.56 0.53
CA LYS A 60 9.38 -1.74 0.30
C LYS A 60 10.08 -2.33 1.51
N ARG A 61 9.71 -1.90 2.71
CA ARG A 61 10.38 -2.29 3.95
C ARG A 61 9.41 -2.94 4.91
N VAL A 62 9.65 -4.19 5.23
CA VAL A 62 8.80 -4.99 6.13
C VAL A 62 9.65 -5.69 7.18
N TRP A 63 9.04 -5.98 8.32
CA TRP A 63 9.65 -6.82 9.33
C TRP A 63 9.46 -8.29 8.96
N ASP A 64 10.57 -9.02 8.74
CA ASP A 64 10.54 -10.48 8.59
C ASP A 64 10.42 -11.13 9.96
N LYS A 65 9.23 -11.60 10.27
CA LYS A 65 8.93 -12.25 11.55
C LYS A 65 9.30 -13.74 11.60
N THR A 66 9.59 -14.35 10.48
CA THR A 66 9.73 -15.81 10.37
C THR A 66 11.18 -16.27 10.40
N VAL A 67 12.02 -15.73 9.55
CA VAL A 67 13.36 -16.25 9.27
C VAL A 67 14.43 -15.38 9.88
N THR A 68 14.54 -14.13 9.44
CA THR A 68 15.70 -13.29 9.77
C THR A 68 15.50 -12.44 11.03
N LYS A 69 14.27 -12.23 11.47
CA LYS A 69 13.90 -11.32 12.56
C LYS A 69 14.50 -9.91 12.37
N ARG A 70 14.48 -9.42 11.14
CA ARG A 70 15.05 -8.12 10.74
C ARG A 70 14.13 -7.41 9.76
N ASN A 71 14.35 -6.12 9.61
CA ASN A 71 13.75 -5.39 8.50
C ASN A 71 14.35 -5.89 7.19
N PHE A 72 13.47 -6.18 6.26
CA PHE A 72 13.81 -6.62 4.90
C PHE A 72 13.30 -5.59 3.91
N GLU A 73 14.10 -5.26 2.92
CA GLU A 73 13.67 -4.45 1.78
C GLU A 73 13.45 -5.32 0.56
N TYR A 74 12.25 -5.23 -0.02
CA TYR A 74 11.94 -5.90 -1.27
C TYR A 74 12.79 -5.30 -2.40
N PRO A 75 13.61 -6.11 -3.11
CA PRO A 75 14.49 -5.65 -4.17
C PRO A 75 13.75 -5.49 -5.51
N LEU A 76 12.46 -5.19 -5.47
CA LEU A 76 11.64 -5.04 -6.67
C LEU A 76 11.88 -3.64 -7.26
N PRO A 77 12.35 -3.54 -8.51
CA PRO A 77 12.53 -2.27 -9.19
C PRO A 77 11.18 -1.71 -9.67
N GLU A 78 11.13 -0.41 -9.94
CA GLU A 78 9.91 0.29 -10.34
C GLU A 78 9.31 -0.29 -11.63
N TRP A 79 10.15 -0.62 -12.61
CA TRP A 79 9.70 -1.19 -13.89
C TRP A 79 8.93 -2.51 -13.73
N PHE A 80 9.17 -3.26 -12.66
CA PHE A 80 8.44 -4.50 -12.38
C PHE A 80 6.96 -4.23 -12.16
N TYR A 81 6.60 -3.18 -11.44
CA TYR A 81 5.20 -2.77 -11.24
C TYR A 81 4.59 -2.22 -12.52
N SER A 82 5.36 -1.47 -13.32
CA SER A 82 4.92 -1.04 -14.67
C SER A 82 4.58 -2.23 -15.56
N PHE A 83 5.43 -3.24 -15.55
CA PHE A 83 5.22 -4.48 -16.31
C PHE A 83 3.94 -5.20 -15.87
N LEU A 84 3.73 -5.34 -14.57
CA LEU A 84 2.53 -5.99 -14.04
C LEU A 84 1.26 -5.18 -14.33
N ALA A 85 1.31 -3.87 -14.21
CA ALA A 85 0.20 -2.98 -14.53
C ALA A 85 -0.17 -3.07 -16.01
N GLY A 86 0.81 -2.99 -16.90
CA GLY A 86 0.60 -3.15 -18.34
C GLY A 86 0.07 -4.54 -18.71
N GLY A 87 0.56 -5.60 -18.07
CA GLY A 87 0.04 -6.95 -18.22
C GLY A 87 -1.43 -7.08 -17.78
N THR A 88 -1.79 -6.43 -16.68
CA THR A 88 -3.18 -6.37 -16.20
C THR A 88 -4.09 -5.66 -17.20
N GLU A 89 -3.68 -4.49 -17.66
CA GLU A 89 -4.45 -3.72 -18.62
C GLU A 89 -4.61 -4.48 -19.95
N LEU A 90 -3.54 -5.05 -20.46
CA LEU A 90 -3.56 -5.83 -21.71
C LEU A 90 -4.48 -7.06 -21.63
N THR A 91 -4.47 -7.76 -20.51
CA THR A 91 -5.20 -9.05 -20.36
C THR A 91 -6.62 -8.90 -19.85
N THR A 92 -6.92 -7.83 -19.13
CA THR A 92 -8.22 -7.64 -18.47
C THR A 92 -8.96 -6.37 -18.88
N GLY A 93 -8.28 -5.44 -19.54
CA GLY A 93 -8.81 -4.11 -19.85
C GLY A 93 -8.95 -3.20 -18.62
N ARG A 94 -8.39 -3.58 -17.46
CA ARG A 94 -8.57 -2.87 -16.20
C ARG A 94 -7.34 -2.05 -15.85
N GLU A 95 -7.59 -0.83 -15.39
CA GLU A 95 -6.55 0.04 -14.88
C GLU A 95 -5.96 -0.51 -13.58
N SER A 96 -4.64 -0.44 -13.46
CA SER A 96 -3.93 -0.69 -12.22
C SER A 96 -3.61 0.62 -11.50
N ILE A 97 -3.74 0.58 -10.17
CA ILE A 97 -3.36 1.69 -9.29
C ILE A 97 -2.43 1.19 -8.19
N ILE A 98 -1.58 2.05 -7.67
CA ILE A 98 -0.94 1.79 -6.38
C ILE A 98 -1.93 2.22 -5.30
N HIS A 99 -2.56 1.25 -4.65
CA HIS A 99 -3.57 1.53 -3.64
C HIS A 99 -2.99 1.70 -2.24
N GLU A 100 -1.79 1.16 -2.01
CA GLU A 100 -1.05 1.30 -0.77
C GLU A 100 0.44 1.46 -1.09
N LEU A 101 0.90 2.69 -1.30
CA LEU A 101 2.34 2.96 -1.28
C LEU A 101 2.77 3.15 0.17
N GLN A 102 3.64 2.28 0.68
CA GLN A 102 4.13 2.36 2.05
C GLN A 102 4.82 3.69 2.34
N THR A 103 4.23 4.49 3.18
CA THR A 103 4.77 5.76 3.66
C THR A 103 4.65 5.91 5.18
N GLU A 104 4.62 4.78 5.88
CA GLU A 104 4.58 4.71 7.33
C GLU A 104 5.68 3.79 7.88
N SER A 105 5.95 3.95 9.17
CA SER A 105 6.82 3.07 9.93
C SER A 105 6.15 1.72 10.19
N TRP A 106 6.95 0.68 10.20
CA TRP A 106 6.54 -0.64 10.67
C TRP A 106 7.47 -1.09 11.78
N LEU A 107 6.92 -1.20 12.99
CA LEU A 107 7.67 -1.63 14.15
C LEU A 107 7.83 -3.15 14.17
N PRO A 108 8.94 -3.64 14.72
CA PRO A 108 9.09 -5.05 15.04
C PRO A 108 7.98 -5.53 16.00
N GLU A 109 7.61 -6.80 15.89
CA GLU A 109 6.73 -7.43 16.88
C GLU A 109 7.40 -7.50 18.27
N ASN A 110 6.60 -7.43 19.32
CA ASN A 110 7.03 -7.62 20.72
C ASN A 110 8.02 -6.57 21.25
N VAL A 111 7.96 -5.34 20.77
CA VAL A 111 8.81 -4.25 21.25
C VAL A 111 8.26 -3.49 22.47
N GLY A 112 7.06 -3.88 22.95
CA GLY A 112 6.45 -3.30 24.16
C GLY A 112 5.79 -1.93 23.98
N TYR A 113 5.69 -1.44 22.74
CA TYR A 113 5.00 -0.21 22.36
C TYR A 113 4.39 -0.36 20.96
N ASP A 114 3.40 0.45 20.66
CA ASP A 114 2.77 0.51 19.32
C ASP A 114 3.10 1.82 18.60
N MET A 115 2.56 2.00 17.40
CA MET A 115 2.79 3.20 16.57
C MET A 115 2.37 4.51 17.23
N ARG A 116 1.47 4.47 18.20
CA ARG A 116 0.92 5.66 18.87
C ARG A 116 1.84 6.19 19.95
N ASP A 117 2.57 5.31 20.64
CA ASP A 117 3.36 5.64 21.83
C ASP A 117 4.86 5.32 21.73
N ALA A 118 5.27 4.62 20.66
CA ALA A 118 6.68 4.34 20.39
C ALA A 118 7.54 5.62 20.44
N PRO A 119 8.77 5.56 20.94
CA PRO A 119 9.72 6.67 20.82
C PRO A 119 9.89 7.09 19.35
N ILE A 120 9.87 8.40 19.07
CA ILE A 120 9.92 8.95 17.69
C ILE A 120 11.15 8.45 16.94
N ASN A 121 12.31 8.40 17.60
CA ASN A 121 13.52 7.87 16.98
C ASN A 121 13.36 6.40 16.54
N LYS A 122 12.59 5.58 17.27
CA LYS A 122 12.31 4.19 16.90
C LYS A 122 11.37 4.09 15.69
N LEU A 123 10.43 4.98 15.59
CA LEU A 123 9.59 5.11 14.40
C LEU A 123 10.43 5.51 13.18
N TYR A 124 11.28 6.51 13.36
CA TYR A 124 12.15 7.02 12.28
C TYR A 124 13.29 6.07 11.89
N ASP A 125 13.67 5.11 12.74
CA ASP A 125 14.58 4.00 12.36
C ASP A 125 14.01 3.17 11.19
N THR A 126 12.69 3.12 11.03
CA THR A 126 12.02 2.32 10.01
C THR A 126 11.47 3.15 8.86
N PHE A 127 10.93 4.33 9.13
CA PHE A 127 10.46 5.27 8.13
C PHE A 127 10.56 6.70 8.65
N SER A 128 11.42 7.51 8.05
CA SER A 128 11.71 8.87 8.47
C SER A 128 11.31 9.91 7.40
N PRO A 129 11.27 11.20 7.74
CA PRO A 129 11.03 12.27 6.77
C PRO A 129 11.98 12.26 5.58
N GLU A 130 13.24 11.81 5.77
CA GLU A 130 14.26 11.73 4.72
C GLU A 130 13.98 10.61 3.72
N ILE A 131 13.28 9.54 4.14
CA ILE A 131 12.90 8.41 3.27
C ILE A 131 11.70 8.76 2.40
N LEU A 132 10.79 9.60 2.88
CA LEU A 132 9.52 9.89 2.23
C LEU A 132 9.67 10.39 0.78
N PRO A 133 10.58 11.35 0.45
CA PRO A 133 10.77 11.79 -0.93
C PRO A 133 11.11 10.65 -1.89
N SER A 134 12.08 9.83 -1.52
CA SER A 134 12.51 8.70 -2.36
C SER A 134 11.42 7.63 -2.51
N ARG A 135 10.54 7.49 -1.52
CA ARG A 135 9.42 6.57 -1.60
C ARG A 135 8.34 7.08 -2.55
N ILE A 136 8.02 8.37 -2.52
CA ILE A 136 7.09 9.00 -3.47
C ILE A 136 7.67 8.91 -4.89
N GLU A 137 8.94 9.25 -5.07
CA GLU A 137 9.63 9.13 -6.35
C GLU A 137 9.60 7.70 -6.89
N TYR A 138 9.85 6.71 -6.05
CA TYR A 138 9.72 5.30 -6.41
C TYR A 138 8.32 4.97 -6.94
N GLY A 139 7.27 5.43 -6.26
CA GLY A 139 5.89 5.24 -6.72
C GLY A 139 5.66 5.90 -8.09
N VAL A 140 6.09 7.14 -8.26
CA VAL A 140 5.96 7.88 -9.54
C VAL A 140 6.72 7.19 -10.67
N ASN A 141 7.93 6.69 -10.41
CA ASN A 141 8.75 6.01 -11.40
C ASN A 141 8.18 4.68 -11.89
N THR A 142 7.17 4.11 -11.20
CA THR A 142 6.41 2.96 -11.74
C THR A 142 5.59 3.33 -12.97
N GLY A 143 5.33 4.62 -13.23
CA GLY A 143 4.46 5.07 -14.30
C GLY A 143 2.96 4.80 -14.07
N ILE A 144 2.58 4.21 -12.94
CA ILE A 144 1.18 4.03 -12.53
C ILE A 144 0.63 5.39 -12.11
N ARG A 145 -0.48 5.81 -12.73
CA ARG A 145 -0.97 7.20 -12.62
C ARG A 145 -1.63 7.54 -11.28
N THR A 146 -2.29 6.57 -10.68
CA THR A 146 -2.99 6.77 -9.40
C THR A 146 -2.19 6.10 -8.29
N ILE A 147 -1.81 6.89 -7.29
CA ILE A 147 -1.00 6.43 -6.17
C ILE A 147 -1.64 6.92 -4.88
N ASP A 148 -2.11 5.99 -4.05
CA ASP A 148 -2.59 6.26 -2.71
C ASP A 148 -1.44 6.01 -1.72
N LEU A 149 -1.16 6.99 -0.86
CA LEU A 149 -0.11 6.89 0.14
C LEU A 149 -0.67 6.27 1.41
N TRP A 150 -0.08 5.15 1.84
CA TRP A 150 -0.44 4.48 3.08
C TRP A 150 0.39 5.02 4.25
N GLY A 151 -0.29 5.66 5.25
CA GLY A 151 0.36 6.23 6.42
C GLY A 151 0.02 7.70 6.69
N VAL A 152 -0.90 8.29 5.94
CA VAL A 152 -1.30 9.70 6.12
C VAL A 152 -1.87 9.96 7.52
N GLU A 153 -2.62 9.02 8.06
CA GLU A 153 -3.17 9.07 9.42
C GLU A 153 -2.06 9.11 10.48
N TRP A 154 -1.00 8.35 10.26
CA TRP A 154 0.16 8.34 11.14
C TRP A 154 0.92 9.67 11.08
N TRP A 155 1.14 10.28 9.92
CA TRP A 155 1.75 11.60 9.81
C TRP A 155 0.91 12.65 10.52
N PHE A 156 -0.41 12.57 10.36
CA PHE A 156 -1.33 13.48 11.04
C PHE A 156 -1.27 13.32 12.56
N GLN A 157 -1.25 12.09 13.06
CA GLN A 157 -1.09 11.81 14.48
C GLN A 157 0.26 12.32 15.01
N MET A 158 1.36 12.07 14.28
CA MET A 158 2.68 12.58 14.66
C MET A 158 2.69 14.10 14.82
N LYS A 159 2.10 14.80 13.85
CA LYS A 159 1.97 16.25 13.88
C LYS A 159 1.10 16.73 15.04
N GLU A 160 -0.11 16.22 15.18
CA GLU A 160 -1.13 16.78 16.09
C GLU A 160 -0.96 16.28 17.54
N LYS A 161 -0.43 15.09 17.76
CA LYS A 161 -0.33 14.47 19.08
C LYS A 161 1.09 14.33 19.61
N ARG A 162 2.09 14.36 18.74
CA ARG A 162 3.48 14.10 19.10
C ARG A 162 4.38 15.31 18.89
N ASN A 163 3.83 16.44 18.40
CA ASN A 163 4.58 17.64 18.05
C ASN A 163 5.78 17.36 17.12
N ALA A 164 5.58 16.47 16.16
CA ALA A 164 6.55 16.02 15.16
C ALA A 164 5.95 16.17 13.74
N PRO A 165 5.92 17.40 13.19
CA PRO A 165 5.25 17.71 11.92
C PRO A 165 6.08 17.35 10.69
N GLU A 166 7.30 16.88 10.83
CA GLU A 166 8.30 16.78 9.75
C GLU A 166 7.81 15.91 8.58
N LEU A 167 7.20 14.75 8.87
CA LEU A 167 6.62 13.89 7.82
C LEU A 167 5.51 14.58 7.06
N TRP A 168 4.61 15.24 7.78
CA TRP A 168 3.50 15.98 7.18
C TRP A 168 3.98 17.13 6.28
N ASP A 169 4.96 17.89 6.74
CA ASP A 169 5.48 19.04 6.00
C ASP A 169 6.32 18.59 4.81
N THR A 170 7.11 17.52 4.96
CA THR A 170 7.82 16.88 3.85
C THR A 170 6.84 16.36 2.80
N ALA A 171 5.78 15.66 3.21
CA ALA A 171 4.76 15.17 2.29
C ALA A 171 4.10 16.30 1.49
N LYS A 172 3.73 17.40 2.13
CA LYS A 172 3.16 18.57 1.44
C LYS A 172 4.11 19.13 0.39
N THR A 173 5.40 19.23 0.74
CA THR A 173 6.43 19.74 -0.17
C THR A 173 6.63 18.82 -1.36
N GLU A 174 6.74 17.52 -1.11
CA GLU A 174 6.96 16.53 -2.17
C GLU A 174 5.75 16.41 -3.11
N LEU A 175 4.55 16.30 -2.57
CA LEU A 175 3.34 16.17 -3.38
C LEU A 175 3.05 17.41 -4.24
N ALA A 176 3.53 18.58 -3.84
CA ALA A 176 3.41 19.80 -4.65
C ALA A 176 4.18 19.73 -5.98
N LYS A 177 5.19 18.85 -6.09
CA LYS A 177 5.99 18.66 -7.31
C LYS A 177 5.23 17.90 -8.42
N TYR A 178 4.15 17.20 -8.06
CA TYR A 178 3.39 16.31 -8.96
C TYR A 178 1.96 16.79 -9.24
N ARG A 179 1.69 18.06 -9.00
CA ARG A 179 0.39 18.72 -9.26
C ARG A 179 0.34 19.31 -10.66
#